data_e5c31f6e31842b5c656aba4789a1b830
#
_entry.id   e5c31f6e31842b5c656aba4789a1b830
#
_cell.length_a   1.000
_cell.length_b   1.000
_cell.length_c   1.000
_cell.angle_alpha   90.00
_cell.angle_beta   90.00
_cell.angle_gamma   90.00
#
_symmetry.space_group_name_H-M   'P 1'
#
loop_
_entity.id
_entity.type
_entity.pdbx_description
1 polymer ?
#
loop_
_entity_poly.entity_id
_entity_poly.type
_entity_poly.pdbx_seq_one_letter_code
_entity_poly.pdbx_strand_id
1 'polypeptide(L)'
;KKAPANAATFSFSDIKNWTGEGSKIAAMALKWTNSENTLVFGYRFNGTKTGEQMAIDIVANNPRLFMLMQTGTAYGSAIGGFGWDTDNNGFSLKNTDEVVQPDARGIYEITSGYSFDSYTSVSETDYWNSGWNKGFWSYNLADGDNPKDLGFASVGCSSRTLTDKSWDMWMYSLMSGGT
;
A
#
# COMPACT_ATOMS: atom_id res chain seq x y z
N LYS A 1 -12.32 13.98 2.03
CA LYS A 1 -12.62 12.85 2.90
C LYS A 1 -11.67 12.82 4.08
N LYS A 2 -12.21 12.67 5.27
CA LYS A 2 -11.41 12.66 6.50
C LYS A 2 -10.56 11.39 6.55
N ALA A 3 -9.28 11.51 6.92
CA ALA A 3 -8.44 10.36 7.14
C ALA A 3 -9.03 9.45 8.21
N PRO A 4 -8.83 8.13 8.15
CA PRO A 4 -9.32 7.21 9.17
C PRO A 4 -8.76 7.61 10.54
N ALA A 5 -9.63 7.63 11.54
CA ALA A 5 -9.23 7.99 12.90
C ALA A 5 -8.10 7.09 13.43
N ASN A 6 -8.09 5.83 13.00
CA ASN A 6 -7.08 4.86 13.42
C ASN A 6 -5.66 5.30 13.06
N ALA A 7 -5.47 5.80 11.84
CA ALA A 7 -4.14 6.22 11.41
C ALA A 7 -3.61 7.39 12.24
N ALA A 8 -4.49 8.30 12.65
CA ALA A 8 -4.12 9.45 13.45
C ALA A 8 -3.74 9.09 14.90
N THR A 9 -4.05 7.87 15.35
CA THR A 9 -3.76 7.42 16.71
C THR A 9 -2.53 6.51 16.80
N PHE A 10 -1.94 6.13 15.68
CA PHE A 10 -0.76 5.28 15.69
C PHE A 10 0.49 6.05 16.09
N SER A 11 1.39 5.34 16.75
CA SER A 11 2.73 5.84 17.03
C SER A 11 3.73 4.79 16.57
N PHE A 12 4.97 5.18 16.34
CA PHE A 12 6.01 4.23 15.96
C PHE A 12 6.23 3.15 17.01
N SER A 13 6.04 3.47 18.30
CA SER A 13 6.20 2.51 19.39
C SER A 13 5.16 1.39 19.37
N ASP A 14 4.02 1.59 18.69
CA ASP A 14 2.97 0.59 18.61
C ASP A 14 3.18 -0.38 17.43
N ILE A 15 4.11 -0.08 16.54
CA ILE A 15 4.35 -0.91 15.35
C ILE A 15 5.13 -2.15 15.75
N LYS A 16 4.61 -3.31 15.36
CA LYS A 16 5.21 -4.62 15.66
C LYS A 16 5.89 -5.28 14.47
N ASN A 17 5.48 -4.92 13.26
CA ASN A 17 6.02 -5.49 12.04
C ASN A 17 7.01 -4.51 11.42
N TRP A 18 8.29 -4.84 11.45
CA TRP A 18 9.36 -3.99 10.95
C TRP A 18 10.13 -4.64 9.82
N THR A 19 10.42 -3.87 8.80
CA THR A 19 11.21 -4.26 7.64
C THR A 19 12.44 -3.37 7.53
N GLY A 20 13.56 -3.96 7.12
CA GLY A 20 14.78 -3.22 6.84
C GLY A 20 15.63 -2.94 8.07
N GLU A 21 16.76 -2.29 7.84
CA GLU A 21 17.74 -1.91 8.86
C GLU A 21 18.17 -0.46 8.63
N GLY A 22 18.48 0.24 9.69
CA GLY A 22 18.96 1.61 9.61
C GLY A 22 18.60 2.44 10.84
N SER A 23 19.10 3.66 10.84
CA SER A 23 18.90 4.61 11.92
C SER A 23 17.67 5.49 11.76
N LYS A 24 17.10 5.53 10.56
CA LYS A 24 15.88 6.27 10.26
C LYS A 24 14.69 5.32 10.26
N ILE A 25 13.53 5.83 10.63
CA ILE A 25 12.28 5.07 10.63
C ILE A 25 11.23 5.76 9.78
N ALA A 26 10.37 4.93 9.20
CA ALA A 26 9.18 5.38 8.49
C ALA A 26 8.09 4.33 8.69
N ALA A 27 6.88 4.62 8.27
CA ALA A 27 5.77 3.69 8.36
C ALA A 27 4.90 3.74 7.12
N MET A 28 4.34 2.58 6.76
CA MET A 28 3.31 2.45 5.74
C MET A 28 2.05 1.90 6.38
N ALA A 29 0.94 2.59 6.19
CA ALA A 29 -0.35 2.18 6.72
C ALA A 29 -1.29 1.89 5.57
N LEU A 30 -2.03 0.78 5.67
CA LEU A 30 -2.94 0.31 4.63
C LEU A 30 -4.35 0.13 5.19
N LYS A 31 -5.35 0.69 4.51
CA LYS A 31 -6.75 0.55 4.88
C LYS A 31 -7.58 0.11 3.68
N TRP A 32 -8.15 -1.09 3.78
CA TRP A 32 -9.09 -1.64 2.80
C TRP A 32 -10.53 -1.31 3.14
N THR A 33 -11.44 -1.46 2.18
CA THR A 33 -12.87 -1.23 2.41
C THR A 33 -13.48 -2.28 3.33
N ASN A 34 -12.96 -3.51 3.31
CA ASN A 34 -13.47 -4.62 4.12
C ASN A 34 -12.61 -4.93 5.36
N SER A 35 -11.61 -4.12 5.67
CA SER A 35 -10.84 -4.30 6.90
C SER A 35 -11.39 -3.41 8.01
N GLU A 36 -11.53 -3.96 9.21
CA GLU A 36 -11.93 -3.17 10.37
C GLU A 36 -10.83 -2.23 10.78
N ASN A 37 -9.60 -2.72 10.75
CA ASN A 37 -8.42 -1.99 11.21
C ASN A 37 -7.50 -1.62 10.07
N THR A 38 -6.74 -0.55 10.28
CA THR A 38 -5.61 -0.20 9.45
C THR A 38 -4.44 -1.11 9.81
N LEU A 39 -3.79 -1.70 8.81
CA LEU A 39 -2.55 -2.43 9.02
C LEU A 39 -1.38 -1.46 8.91
N VAL A 40 -0.47 -1.51 9.86
CA VAL A 40 0.68 -0.60 9.90
C VAL A 40 1.98 -1.39 9.92
N PHE A 41 2.89 -1.00 9.02
CA PHE A 41 4.18 -1.64 8.83
C PHE A 41 5.28 -0.61 9.04
N GLY A 42 6.26 -0.94 9.88
CA GLY A 42 7.42 -0.09 10.09
C GLY A 42 8.53 -0.38 9.11
N TYR A 43 9.35 0.63 8.86
CA TYR A 43 10.45 0.56 7.92
C TYR A 43 11.68 1.25 8.51
N ARG A 44 12.81 0.54 8.51
CA ARG A 44 14.09 1.09 8.92
C ARG A 44 14.97 1.26 7.70
N PHE A 45 15.65 2.41 7.61
CA PHE A 45 16.47 2.67 6.44
C PHE A 45 17.63 3.61 6.79
N ASN A 46 18.63 3.61 5.90
CA ASN A 46 19.70 4.59 5.87
C ASN A 46 19.69 5.27 4.50
N GLY A 47 20.35 6.41 4.40
CA GLY A 47 20.45 7.13 3.14
C GLY A 47 19.11 7.65 2.66
N THR A 48 18.93 7.64 1.35
CA THR A 48 17.74 8.18 0.68
C THR A 48 16.88 7.02 0.16
N LYS A 49 15.60 7.02 0.56
CA LYS A 49 14.61 6.06 0.06
C LYS A 49 13.35 6.80 -0.38
N THR A 50 12.64 6.22 -1.32
CA THR A 50 11.34 6.74 -1.78
C THR A 50 10.19 5.98 -1.14
N GLY A 51 8.99 6.54 -1.22
CA GLY A 51 7.78 5.84 -0.81
C GLY A 51 7.57 4.54 -1.59
N GLU A 52 7.92 4.52 -2.86
CA GLU A 52 7.88 3.31 -3.69
C GLU A 52 8.82 2.23 -3.16
N GLN A 53 10.07 2.59 -2.86
CA GLN A 53 11.05 1.64 -2.33
C GLN A 53 10.59 1.07 -0.98
N MET A 54 10.03 1.92 -0.13
CA MET A 54 9.46 1.44 1.14
C MET A 54 8.35 0.43 0.91
N ALA A 55 7.40 0.74 0.01
CA ALA A 55 6.30 -0.17 -0.28
C ALA A 55 6.81 -1.51 -0.83
N ILE A 56 7.74 -1.48 -1.77
CA ILE A 56 8.32 -2.70 -2.36
C ILE A 56 9.03 -3.53 -1.29
N ASP A 57 9.87 -2.90 -0.48
CA ASP A 57 10.64 -3.60 0.56
C ASP A 57 9.73 -4.23 1.62
N ILE A 58 8.69 -3.52 2.03
CA ILE A 58 7.73 -4.04 3.01
C ILE A 58 6.96 -5.23 2.43
N VAL A 59 6.48 -5.13 1.19
CA VAL A 59 5.77 -6.23 0.54
C VAL A 59 6.69 -7.44 0.41
N ALA A 60 7.92 -7.23 -0.04
CA ALA A 60 8.89 -8.31 -0.23
C ALA A 60 9.22 -9.04 1.08
N ASN A 61 9.17 -8.35 2.21
CA ASN A 61 9.49 -8.91 3.53
C ASN A 61 8.28 -9.54 4.24
N ASN A 62 7.09 -9.40 3.69
CA ASN A 62 5.86 -9.89 4.32
C ASN A 62 5.16 -10.90 3.42
N PRO A 63 5.27 -12.22 3.72
CA PRO A 63 4.68 -13.26 2.86
C PRO A 63 3.17 -13.18 2.70
N ARG A 64 2.48 -12.47 3.60
CA ARG A 64 1.02 -12.29 3.56
C ARG A 64 0.59 -11.01 2.86
N LEU A 65 1.54 -10.14 2.47
CA LEU A 65 1.24 -8.86 1.84
C LEU A 65 1.57 -8.91 0.35
N PHE A 66 0.65 -8.40 -0.49
CA PHE A 66 0.75 -8.42 -1.95
C PHE A 66 0.43 -7.04 -2.50
N MET A 67 0.98 -6.74 -3.68
CA MET A 67 0.79 -5.43 -4.30
C MET A 67 0.67 -5.60 -5.81
N LEU A 68 -0.26 -4.87 -6.41
CA LEU A 68 -0.40 -4.74 -7.86
C LEU A 68 0.10 -3.36 -8.25
N MET A 69 1.09 -3.30 -9.14
CA MET A 69 1.65 -2.04 -9.58
C MET A 69 1.93 -2.00 -11.06
N GLN A 70 1.88 -0.82 -11.63
CA GLN A 70 2.34 -0.56 -12.99
C GLN A 70 3.63 0.24 -12.95
N THR A 71 4.64 -0.27 -13.65
CA THR A 71 5.93 0.41 -13.81
C THR A 71 6.02 1.07 -15.19
N GLY A 72 6.98 1.97 -15.34
CA GLY A 72 7.27 2.59 -16.64
C GLY A 72 6.26 3.64 -17.06
N THR A 73 5.49 4.22 -16.13
CA THR A 73 4.60 5.33 -16.45
C THR A 73 5.39 6.64 -16.58
N ALA A 74 4.79 7.64 -17.19
CA ALA A 74 5.41 8.97 -17.32
C ALA A 74 5.69 9.64 -15.96
N TYR A 75 4.99 9.20 -14.92
CA TYR A 75 5.11 9.75 -13.57
C TYR A 75 5.74 8.78 -12.57
N GLY A 76 6.44 7.75 -13.05
CA GLY A 76 7.00 6.69 -12.24
C GLY A 76 6.07 5.50 -12.14
N SER A 77 6.04 4.84 -10.98
CA SER A 77 5.16 3.69 -10.77
C SER A 77 3.81 4.11 -10.19
N ALA A 78 2.77 3.40 -10.59
CA ALA A 78 1.43 3.55 -10.04
C ALA A 78 1.06 2.30 -9.27
N ILE A 79 0.55 2.46 -8.05
CA ILE A 79 0.07 1.33 -7.26
C ILE A 79 -1.44 1.22 -7.44
N GLY A 80 -1.87 0.08 -7.99
CA GLY A 80 -3.26 -0.17 -8.31
C GLY A 80 -3.99 -1.07 -7.32
N GLY A 81 -3.27 -1.81 -6.48
CA GLY A 81 -3.89 -2.69 -5.52
C GLY A 81 -2.96 -3.16 -4.42
N PHE A 82 -3.53 -3.44 -3.25
CA PHE A 82 -2.87 -4.13 -2.16
C PHE A 82 -3.73 -5.29 -1.69
N GLY A 83 -3.09 -6.37 -1.26
CA GLY A 83 -3.75 -7.54 -0.73
C GLY A 83 -3.11 -8.04 0.55
N TRP A 84 -3.94 -8.62 1.41
CA TRP A 84 -3.48 -9.24 2.65
C TRP A 84 -4.17 -10.59 2.82
N ASP A 85 -3.37 -11.63 3.02
CA ASP A 85 -3.84 -12.99 3.28
C ASP A 85 -4.31 -13.10 4.73
N THR A 86 -5.59 -12.92 4.96
CA THR A 86 -6.16 -12.83 6.31
C THR A 86 -6.07 -14.12 7.09
N ASP A 87 -6.19 -15.26 6.40
CA ASP A 87 -6.23 -16.59 7.03
C ASP A 87 -4.86 -17.26 7.06
N ASN A 88 -3.86 -16.63 6.47
CA ASN A 88 -2.51 -17.20 6.33
C ASN A 88 -2.53 -18.57 5.66
N ASN A 89 -3.38 -18.73 4.67
CA ASN A 89 -3.54 -20.00 3.92
C ASN A 89 -3.17 -19.87 2.43
N GLY A 90 -2.54 -18.77 2.07
CA GLY A 90 -2.18 -18.46 0.70
C GLY A 90 -3.10 -17.43 0.08
N PHE A 91 -2.55 -16.58 -0.77
CA PHE A 91 -3.27 -15.52 -1.47
C PHE A 91 -3.19 -15.79 -2.97
N SER A 92 -4.31 -15.66 -3.67
CA SER A 92 -4.38 -15.75 -5.12
C SER A 92 -5.15 -14.59 -5.70
N LEU A 93 -4.67 -14.11 -6.83
CA LEU A 93 -5.26 -13.01 -7.57
C LEU A 93 -5.63 -13.50 -8.98
N LYS A 94 -6.73 -13.01 -9.51
CA LYS A 94 -7.12 -13.26 -10.88
C LYS A 94 -7.37 -11.96 -11.61
N ASN A 95 -7.04 -11.94 -12.89
CA ASN A 95 -7.41 -10.87 -13.80
C ASN A 95 -8.60 -11.35 -14.62
N THR A 96 -9.79 -10.80 -14.35
CA THR A 96 -11.05 -11.32 -14.86
C THR A 96 -11.24 -12.78 -14.45
N ASP A 97 -11.02 -13.73 -15.33
CA ASP A 97 -11.21 -15.17 -15.03
C ASP A 97 -9.89 -15.96 -14.93
N GLU A 98 -8.77 -15.30 -15.16
CA GLU A 98 -7.47 -15.94 -15.22
C GLU A 98 -6.65 -15.68 -13.98
N VAL A 99 -6.20 -16.75 -13.31
CA VAL A 99 -5.30 -16.64 -12.16
C VAL A 99 -3.94 -16.14 -12.63
N VAL A 100 -3.43 -15.11 -11.99
CA VAL A 100 -2.13 -14.53 -12.27
C VAL A 100 -1.19 -14.79 -11.11
N GLN A 101 0.11 -14.79 -11.40
CA GLN A 101 1.13 -15.09 -10.40
C GLN A 101 1.95 -13.85 -10.07
N PRO A 102 2.27 -13.61 -8.80
CA PRO A 102 3.18 -12.55 -8.42
C PRO A 102 4.62 -12.97 -8.68
N ASP A 103 5.52 -12.02 -8.65
CA ASP A 103 6.94 -12.33 -8.59
C ASP A 103 7.34 -12.80 -7.17
N ALA A 104 8.63 -13.09 -6.98
CA ALA A 104 9.14 -13.59 -5.70
C ALA A 104 8.93 -12.62 -4.52
N ARG A 105 8.70 -11.34 -4.81
CA ARG A 105 8.44 -10.32 -3.78
C ARG A 105 6.98 -10.24 -3.37
N GLY A 106 6.07 -10.92 -4.07
CA GLY A 106 4.64 -10.76 -3.87
C GLY A 106 4.05 -9.60 -4.67
N ILE A 107 4.73 -9.17 -5.73
CA ILE A 107 4.30 -8.06 -6.57
C ILE A 107 3.79 -8.57 -7.89
N TYR A 108 2.56 -8.14 -8.24
CA TYR A 108 1.97 -8.31 -9.54
C TYR A 108 2.29 -7.06 -10.35
N GLU A 109 3.22 -7.17 -11.27
CA GLU A 109 3.69 -6.03 -12.04
C GLU A 109 3.08 -6.04 -13.43
N ILE A 110 2.51 -4.89 -13.83
CA ILE A 110 2.07 -4.64 -15.19
C ILE A 110 2.84 -3.47 -15.79
N THR A 111 2.96 -3.43 -17.11
CA THR A 111 3.80 -2.45 -17.80
C THR A 111 3.03 -1.43 -18.61
N SER A 112 1.72 -1.63 -18.77
CA SER A 112 0.88 -0.71 -19.55
C SER A 112 -0.59 -0.88 -19.18
N GLY A 113 -1.39 0.14 -19.51
CA GLY A 113 -2.83 0.05 -19.56
C GLY A 113 -3.59 0.53 -18.36
N TYR A 114 -3.01 0.67 -17.20
CA TYR A 114 -3.70 1.04 -15.95
C TYR A 114 -4.98 0.21 -15.71
N SER A 115 -4.97 -1.06 -16.12
CA SER A 115 -6.14 -1.94 -16.03
C SER A 115 -6.20 -2.60 -14.65
N PHE A 116 -6.34 -1.81 -13.60
CA PHE A 116 -6.37 -2.33 -12.23
C PHE A 116 -7.74 -2.85 -11.82
N ASP A 117 -8.81 -2.38 -12.46
CA ASP A 117 -10.19 -2.67 -12.03
C ASP A 117 -10.62 -4.11 -12.26
N SER A 118 -9.94 -4.83 -13.15
CA SER A 118 -10.27 -6.22 -13.46
C SER A 118 -9.62 -7.26 -12.54
N TYR A 119 -8.78 -6.81 -11.62
CA TYR A 119 -8.08 -7.72 -10.68
C TYR A 119 -8.89 -7.92 -9.42
N THR A 120 -9.12 -9.18 -9.06
CA THR A 120 -9.89 -9.54 -7.86
C THR A 120 -9.18 -10.69 -7.13
N SER A 121 -9.35 -10.73 -5.80
CA SER A 121 -8.83 -11.86 -5.02
C SER A 121 -9.70 -13.09 -5.25
N VAL A 122 -9.07 -14.27 -5.27
CA VAL A 122 -9.79 -15.54 -5.41
C VAL A 122 -10.59 -15.82 -4.16
N SER A 123 -10.01 -15.56 -2.97
CA SER A 123 -10.73 -15.70 -1.71
C SER A 123 -11.36 -14.37 -1.31
N GLU A 124 -12.66 -14.37 -1.06
CA GLU A 124 -13.39 -13.19 -0.63
C GLU A 124 -13.07 -12.79 0.82
N THR A 125 -12.50 -13.69 1.60
CA THR A 125 -12.11 -13.39 2.98
C THR A 125 -10.80 -12.62 3.08
N ASP A 126 -9.99 -12.67 2.05
CA ASP A 126 -8.76 -11.89 2.00
C ASP A 126 -9.06 -10.40 1.81
N TYR A 127 -8.17 -9.55 2.30
CA TYR A 127 -8.28 -8.12 2.01
C TYR A 127 -7.74 -7.88 0.61
N TRP A 128 -8.56 -7.33 -0.24
CA TRP A 128 -8.13 -6.91 -1.57
C TRP A 128 -8.98 -5.75 -2.05
N ASN A 129 -8.32 -4.72 -2.51
CA ASN A 129 -8.94 -3.69 -3.34
C ASN A 129 -7.97 -3.33 -4.44
N SER A 130 -8.51 -3.10 -5.64
CA SER A 130 -7.75 -2.57 -6.76
C SER A 130 -8.65 -1.68 -7.60
N GLY A 131 -8.05 -0.74 -8.29
CA GLY A 131 -8.82 0.08 -9.21
C GLY A 131 -8.12 1.35 -9.64
N TRP A 132 -8.72 1.96 -10.64
CA TRP A 132 -8.34 3.26 -11.17
C TRP A 132 -9.58 4.10 -11.50
N ASN A 133 -10.68 3.43 -11.92
CA ASN A 133 -11.90 4.09 -12.38
C ASN A 133 -13.04 4.07 -11.34
N LYS A 134 -13.29 2.92 -10.70
CA LYS A 134 -14.35 2.78 -9.70
C LYS A 134 -13.92 3.19 -8.31
N GLY A 135 -12.64 3.13 -8.07
CA GLY A 135 -11.98 3.51 -6.84
C GLY A 135 -10.48 3.50 -7.08
N PHE A 136 -9.75 3.98 -6.12
CA PHE A 136 -8.30 4.03 -6.21
C PHE A 136 -7.68 4.05 -4.82
N TRP A 137 -6.42 3.66 -4.76
CA TRP A 137 -5.64 3.77 -3.54
C TRP A 137 -5.16 5.21 -3.38
N SER A 138 -5.77 5.94 -2.48
CA SER A 138 -5.36 7.31 -2.19
C SER A 138 -4.10 7.31 -1.35
N TYR A 139 -3.18 8.21 -1.67
CA TYR A 139 -1.87 8.31 -1.05
C TYR A 139 -1.82 9.56 -0.18
N ASN A 140 -1.57 9.37 1.12
CA ASN A 140 -1.62 10.44 2.11
C ASN A 140 -0.36 10.41 2.94
N LEU A 141 0.15 11.58 3.28
CA LEU A 141 1.45 11.73 3.93
C LEU A 141 1.32 12.45 5.25
N ALA A 142 2.18 12.08 6.19
CA ALA A 142 2.35 12.79 7.45
C ALA A 142 3.76 12.56 7.98
N ASP A 143 4.13 13.27 9.03
CA ASP A 143 5.43 13.17 9.70
C ASP A 143 5.26 13.20 11.21
N GLY A 144 6.22 12.62 11.93
CA GLY A 144 6.29 12.69 13.37
C GLY A 144 5.89 11.41 14.09
N ASP A 145 6.03 11.39 15.40
CA ASP A 145 5.79 10.20 16.21
C ASP A 145 4.31 9.78 16.25
N ASN A 146 3.40 10.75 16.20
CA ASN A 146 1.97 10.52 16.27
C ASN A 146 1.30 11.36 15.18
N PRO A 147 1.19 10.83 13.96
CA PRO A 147 0.62 11.61 12.87
C PRO A 147 -0.84 11.96 13.13
N LYS A 148 -1.17 13.24 13.06
CA LYS A 148 -2.53 13.74 13.28
C LYS A 148 -3.17 14.25 12.01
N ASP A 149 -2.37 14.82 11.13
CA ASP A 149 -2.84 15.48 9.93
C ASP A 149 -2.25 14.77 8.71
N LEU A 150 -3.03 13.85 8.17
CA LEU A 150 -2.68 13.16 6.92
C LEU A 150 -3.21 13.98 5.75
N GLY A 151 -2.31 14.45 4.90
CA GLY A 151 -2.66 15.21 3.72
C GLY A 151 -2.46 14.41 2.44
N PHE A 152 -3.28 14.66 1.43
CA PHE A 152 -3.07 14.06 0.12
C PHE A 152 -1.68 14.39 -0.41
N ALA A 153 -1.00 13.37 -0.93
CA ALA A 153 0.29 13.58 -1.56
C ALA A 153 0.14 14.40 -2.85
N SER A 154 1.05 15.35 -3.04
CA SER A 154 1.14 16.12 -4.29
C SER A 154 2.01 15.41 -5.33
N VAL A 155 2.64 14.31 -4.97
CA VAL A 155 3.53 13.53 -5.82
C VAL A 155 3.17 12.06 -5.71
N GLY A 156 3.53 11.27 -6.72
CA GLY A 156 3.44 9.81 -6.64
C GLY A 156 4.52 9.22 -5.73
N CYS A 157 4.38 7.96 -5.38
CA CYS A 157 5.30 7.31 -4.45
C CYS A 157 6.74 7.21 -4.98
N SER A 158 6.93 7.21 -6.28
CA SER A 158 8.28 7.21 -6.90
C SER A 158 9.04 8.51 -6.66
N SER A 159 8.32 9.61 -6.48
CA SER A 159 8.88 10.95 -6.24
C SER A 159 8.82 11.38 -4.77
N ARG A 160 8.19 10.56 -3.93
CA ARG A 160 8.11 10.80 -2.49
C ARG A 160 9.43 10.41 -1.83
N THR A 161 10.19 11.38 -1.34
CA THR A 161 11.40 11.12 -0.57
C THR A 161 11.06 10.97 0.90
N LEU A 162 11.45 9.87 1.50
CA LEU A 162 11.24 9.63 2.92
C LEU A 162 12.23 10.44 3.76
N THR A 163 11.77 10.91 4.89
CA THR A 163 12.61 11.46 5.96
C THR A 163 12.42 10.62 7.21
N ASP A 164 13.21 10.85 8.22
CA ASP A 164 13.04 10.17 9.50
C ASP A 164 11.65 10.49 10.07
N LYS A 165 10.89 9.45 10.43
CA LYS A 165 9.52 9.51 10.95
C LYS A 165 8.47 9.91 9.89
N SER A 166 8.72 9.61 8.63
CA SER A 166 7.70 9.72 7.58
C SER A 166 6.61 8.67 7.72
N TRP A 167 5.38 9.07 7.43
CA TRP A 167 4.22 8.18 7.34
C TRP A 167 3.62 8.27 5.96
N ASP A 168 3.45 7.09 5.33
CA ASP A 168 2.71 6.95 4.08
C ASP A 168 1.45 6.14 4.37
N MET A 169 0.29 6.75 4.18
CA MET A 169 -0.98 6.07 4.34
C MET A 169 -1.64 5.87 2.99
N TRP A 170 -1.89 4.61 2.67
CA TRP A 170 -2.66 4.20 1.51
C TRP A 170 -4.05 3.77 1.97
N MET A 171 -5.08 4.36 1.39
CA MET A 171 -6.45 4.04 1.71
C MET A 171 -7.24 3.89 0.42
N TYR A 172 -7.94 2.77 0.27
CA TYR A 172 -8.81 2.60 -0.88
C TYR A 172 -10.04 3.48 -0.75
N SER A 173 -10.24 4.33 -1.76
CA SER A 173 -11.33 5.30 -1.79
C SER A 173 -12.20 5.02 -3.00
N LEU A 174 -13.51 4.90 -2.77
CA LEU A 174 -14.47 4.78 -3.86
C LEU A 174 -14.67 6.12 -4.52
N MET A 175 -14.77 6.10 -5.84
CA MET A 175 -15.07 7.31 -6.60
C MET A 175 -16.52 7.74 -6.35
N SER A 176 -16.77 9.05 -6.43
CA SER A 176 -18.12 9.61 -6.31
C SER A 176 -19.01 8.99 -7.37
N GLY A 177 -20.15 8.42 -6.95
CA GLY A 177 -21.04 7.69 -7.84
C GLY A 177 -20.59 6.27 -8.14
N GLY A 178 -19.42 5.85 -7.67
CA GLY A 178 -18.97 4.46 -7.73
C GLY A 178 -19.63 3.63 -6.64
N THR A 179 -20.01 2.43 -6.96
CA THR A 179 -20.61 1.49 -6.00
C THR A 179 -19.92 0.16 -6.08
#